data_ab4b6913d0562c81ee31916ee0c6e599
#
_entry.id   ab4b6913d0562c81ee31916ee0c6e599
#
_cell.length_a   1.000
_cell.length_b   1.000
_cell.length_c   1.000
_cell.angle_alpha   90.00
_cell.angle_beta   90.00
_cell.angle_gamma   90.00
#
_symmetry.space_group_name_H-M   'P 1'
#
loop_
_entity.id
_entity.type
_entity.pdbx_description
1 polymer ?
#
loop_
_entity_poly.entity_id
_entity_poly.type
_entity_poly.pdbx_seq_one_letter_code
_entity_poly.pdbx_strand_id
1 'polypeptide(L)'
;MEYKILNRVSKSKIKTINFNDFITIYNYEIIDLKDWLKNDLVLIESDFRKKLQNYKFKNLKDKYVLIQCSNNAIIPHWAYLLISSKLIELGIKNFIGSKNEFYNYQIMERIKDLKEKDFIDKPLIIKGCSDISNNNYFYSIIIEKLQPFVKSIMFGEACSAVPVYKRK
;
A
#
# COMPACT_ATOMS: atom_id res chain seq x y z
N MET A 1 45.26 9.01 5.58
CA MET A 1 44.45 8.34 6.64
C MET A 1 43.01 8.30 6.14
N GLU A 2 42.57 7.14 5.65
CA GLU A 2 41.19 6.98 5.27
C GLU A 2 40.30 6.84 6.54
N TYR A 3 39.47 7.81 6.80
CA TYR A 3 38.44 7.70 7.84
C TYR A 3 37.34 6.75 7.34
N LYS A 4 37.41 5.50 7.77
CA LYS A 4 36.31 4.55 7.60
C LYS A 4 35.12 5.03 8.44
N ILE A 5 34.12 5.60 7.80
CA ILE A 5 32.86 5.97 8.46
C ILE A 5 32.19 4.66 8.92
N LEU A 6 32.36 4.34 10.19
CA LEU A 6 31.68 3.19 10.81
C LEU A 6 30.19 3.52 10.95
N ASN A 7 29.35 2.86 10.16
CA ASN A 7 27.91 2.95 10.30
C ASN A 7 27.48 2.33 11.64
N ARG A 8 27.46 3.14 12.70
CA ARG A 8 27.08 2.72 14.07
C ARG A 8 25.62 2.29 14.17
N VAL A 9 24.76 2.74 13.26
CA VAL A 9 23.33 2.42 13.25
C VAL A 9 23.12 0.96 12.87
N SER A 10 23.91 0.38 11.96
CA SER A 10 23.79 -1.02 11.55
C SER A 10 24.16 -2.02 12.66
N LYS A 11 24.95 -1.58 13.66
CA LYS A 11 25.32 -2.40 14.84
C LYS A 11 24.45 -2.10 16.08
N SER A 12 23.54 -1.15 15.99
CA SER A 12 22.67 -0.77 17.10
C SER A 12 21.45 -1.70 17.18
N LYS A 13 20.89 -1.85 18.39
CA LYS A 13 19.62 -2.56 18.59
C LYS A 13 18.41 -1.73 18.12
N ILE A 14 18.62 -0.62 17.41
CA ILE A 14 17.58 0.26 16.93
C ILE A 14 16.82 -0.43 15.80
N LYS A 15 15.50 -0.43 15.90
CA LYS A 15 14.61 -0.83 14.81
C LYS A 15 14.20 0.40 14.01
N THR A 16 14.12 0.25 12.70
CA THR A 16 13.68 1.32 11.82
C THR A 16 12.49 0.83 11.00
N ILE A 17 11.47 1.66 10.89
CA ILE A 17 10.32 1.45 10.01
C ILE A 17 10.32 2.59 8.99
N ASN A 18 10.35 2.21 7.72
CA ASN A 18 10.12 3.07 6.58
C ASN A 18 8.95 2.48 5.79
N PHE A 19 7.84 3.21 5.66
CA PHE A 19 6.65 2.70 4.98
C PHE A 19 6.90 2.40 3.50
N ASN A 20 7.88 3.03 2.86
CA ASN A 20 8.26 2.72 1.49
C ASN A 20 8.77 1.27 1.34
N ASP A 21 9.41 0.72 2.39
CA ASP A 21 9.90 -0.67 2.38
C ASP A 21 8.75 -1.69 2.46
N PHE A 22 7.54 -1.25 2.78
CA PHE A 22 6.34 -2.08 2.84
C PHE A 22 5.65 -2.24 1.49
N ILE A 23 6.03 -1.46 0.50
CA ILE A 23 5.44 -1.46 -0.83
C ILE A 23 6.20 -2.42 -1.73
N THR A 24 5.47 -3.37 -2.29
CA THR A 24 5.96 -4.22 -3.37
C THR A 24 5.56 -3.60 -4.69
N ILE A 25 6.54 -3.37 -5.55
CA ILE A 25 6.29 -2.87 -6.90
C ILE A 25 5.94 -4.06 -7.79
N TYR A 26 4.72 -4.06 -8.33
CA TYR A 26 4.25 -5.06 -9.29
C TYR A 26 4.28 -4.50 -10.71
N ASN A 27 4.41 -5.40 -11.68
CA ASN A 27 4.00 -5.10 -13.05
C ASN A 27 2.46 -5.09 -13.06
N TYR A 28 1.86 -3.91 -13.12
CA TYR A 28 0.41 -3.79 -13.07
C TYR A 28 -0.18 -3.19 -14.34
N GLU A 29 -1.44 -3.51 -14.55
CA GLU A 29 -2.29 -2.95 -15.60
C GLU A 29 -3.52 -2.33 -14.95
N ILE A 30 -4.06 -1.30 -15.57
CA ILE A 30 -5.26 -0.62 -15.09
C ILE A 30 -6.43 -0.95 -16.00
N ILE A 31 -7.51 -1.47 -15.41
CA ILE A 31 -8.81 -1.51 -16.06
C ILE A 31 -9.58 -0.28 -15.56
N ASP A 32 -9.68 0.74 -16.41
CA ASP A 32 -10.42 1.95 -16.10
C ASP A 32 -11.86 1.82 -16.60
N LEU A 33 -12.80 1.85 -15.67
CA LEU A 33 -14.22 1.75 -15.98
C LEU A 33 -14.77 2.98 -16.71
N LYS A 34 -14.07 4.10 -16.67
CA LYS A 34 -14.41 5.26 -17.50
C LYS A 34 -14.60 4.85 -18.95
N ASP A 35 -13.68 4.04 -19.49
CA ASP A 35 -13.72 3.60 -20.88
C ASP A 35 -14.88 2.62 -21.19
N TRP A 36 -15.62 2.21 -20.15
CA TRP A 36 -16.74 1.26 -20.25
C TRP A 36 -18.10 1.94 -20.13
N LEU A 37 -18.10 3.25 -19.94
CA LEU A 37 -19.29 4.05 -19.78
C LEU A 37 -19.79 4.59 -21.12
N LYS A 38 -21.09 4.81 -21.22
CA LYS A 38 -21.69 5.57 -22.30
C LYS A 38 -21.51 7.07 -22.01
N ASN A 39 -20.92 7.80 -22.95
CA ASN A 39 -20.62 9.22 -22.84
C ASN A 39 -19.81 9.57 -21.56
N ASP A 40 -18.94 8.68 -21.12
CA ASP A 40 -18.10 8.82 -19.90
C ASP A 40 -18.90 9.04 -18.60
N LEU A 41 -20.20 8.78 -18.59
CA LEU A 41 -21.07 9.11 -17.46
C LEU A 41 -21.89 7.93 -16.94
N VAL A 42 -22.45 7.10 -17.84
CA VAL A 42 -23.47 6.12 -17.45
C VAL A 42 -23.04 4.72 -17.82
N LEU A 43 -23.09 3.82 -16.82
CA LEU A 43 -22.89 2.40 -17.05
C LEU A 43 -24.20 1.76 -17.50
N ILE A 44 -24.21 1.18 -18.72
CA ILE A 44 -25.34 0.39 -19.23
C ILE A 44 -24.99 -1.09 -19.07
N GLU A 45 -25.78 -1.80 -18.26
CA GLU A 45 -25.47 -3.19 -17.88
C GLU A 45 -25.27 -4.11 -19.09
N SER A 46 -26.13 -4.03 -20.10
CA SER A 46 -26.04 -4.88 -21.29
C SER A 46 -24.73 -4.68 -22.06
N ASP A 47 -24.30 -3.43 -22.19
CA ASP A 47 -23.08 -3.06 -22.91
C ASP A 47 -21.83 -3.45 -22.08
N PHE A 48 -21.89 -3.24 -20.79
CA PHE A 48 -20.85 -3.64 -19.85
C PHE A 48 -20.61 -5.16 -19.91
N ARG A 49 -21.69 -5.96 -19.85
CA ARG A 49 -21.58 -7.43 -19.91
C ARG A 49 -21.02 -7.90 -21.25
N LYS A 50 -21.42 -7.31 -22.36
CA LYS A 50 -20.85 -7.60 -23.69
C LYS A 50 -19.36 -7.25 -23.73
N LYS A 51 -18.97 -6.08 -23.19
CA LYS A 51 -17.57 -5.66 -23.15
C LYS A 51 -16.74 -6.59 -22.28
N LEU A 52 -17.25 -7.01 -21.12
CA LEU A 52 -16.61 -7.97 -20.24
C LEU A 52 -16.35 -9.32 -20.91
N GLN A 53 -17.32 -9.85 -21.65
CA GLN A 53 -17.18 -11.12 -22.40
C GLN A 53 -16.10 -11.04 -23.48
N ASN A 54 -15.98 -9.90 -24.16
CA ASN A 54 -15.05 -9.70 -25.27
C ASN A 54 -13.67 -9.17 -24.84
N TYR A 55 -13.47 -8.87 -23.55
CA TYR A 55 -12.23 -8.29 -23.04
C TYR A 55 -11.08 -9.32 -23.09
N LYS A 56 -9.90 -8.87 -23.55
CA LYS A 56 -8.73 -9.74 -23.76
C LYS A 56 -7.94 -9.94 -22.46
N PHE A 57 -8.51 -10.63 -21.50
CA PHE A 57 -7.85 -10.93 -20.21
C PHE A 57 -6.54 -11.71 -20.32
N LYS A 58 -6.32 -12.45 -21.42
CA LYS A 58 -5.08 -13.25 -21.62
C LYS A 58 -3.81 -12.41 -21.53
N ASN A 59 -3.88 -11.14 -21.91
CA ASN A 59 -2.74 -10.23 -21.87
C ASN A 59 -2.38 -9.77 -20.45
N LEU A 60 -3.16 -10.15 -19.44
CA LEU A 60 -3.02 -9.72 -18.05
C LEU A 60 -2.46 -10.83 -17.14
N LYS A 61 -2.16 -12.02 -17.67
CA LYS A 61 -1.87 -13.22 -16.89
C LYS A 61 -0.71 -13.06 -15.89
N ASP A 62 0.29 -12.26 -16.23
CA ASP A 62 1.48 -12.06 -15.38
C ASP A 62 1.51 -10.66 -14.73
N LYS A 63 0.36 -9.99 -14.70
CA LYS A 63 0.22 -8.64 -14.17
C LYS A 63 -0.66 -8.63 -12.92
N TYR A 64 -0.48 -7.60 -12.11
CA TYR A 64 -1.44 -7.25 -11.07
C TYR A 64 -2.43 -6.23 -11.65
N VAL A 65 -3.72 -6.48 -11.55
CA VAL A 65 -4.74 -5.62 -12.19
C VAL A 65 -5.36 -4.69 -11.16
N LEU A 66 -5.30 -3.38 -11.43
CA LEU A 66 -6.03 -2.37 -10.68
C LEU A 66 -7.32 -2.02 -11.43
N ILE A 67 -8.46 -2.10 -10.74
CA ILE A 67 -9.77 -1.81 -11.31
C ILE A 67 -10.25 -0.49 -10.70
N GLN A 68 -10.35 0.56 -11.50
CA GLN A 68 -10.74 1.89 -11.03
C GLN A 68 -11.72 2.56 -12.00
N CYS A 69 -12.26 3.70 -11.59
CA CYS A 69 -12.91 4.65 -12.47
C CYS A 69 -12.24 6.02 -12.25
N SER A 70 -11.55 6.53 -13.26
CA SER A 70 -10.74 7.76 -13.14
C SER A 70 -11.55 9.05 -13.25
N ASN A 71 -12.82 8.97 -13.57
CA ASN A 71 -13.74 10.11 -13.56
C ASN A 71 -14.69 10.04 -12.36
N ASN A 72 -15.52 11.07 -12.19
CA ASN A 72 -16.48 11.16 -11.09
C ASN A 72 -17.81 10.44 -11.37
N ALA A 73 -17.83 9.47 -12.28
CA ALA A 73 -19.05 8.72 -12.57
C ALA A 73 -19.41 7.78 -11.41
N ILE A 74 -20.70 7.67 -11.12
CA ILE A 74 -21.19 6.73 -10.10
C ILE A 74 -21.27 5.34 -10.73
N ILE A 75 -20.36 4.48 -10.32
CA ILE A 75 -20.30 3.08 -10.76
C ILE A 75 -20.97 2.18 -9.73
N PRO A 76 -21.97 1.39 -10.13
CA PRO A 76 -22.54 0.37 -9.24
C PRO A 76 -21.48 -0.64 -8.81
N HIS A 77 -21.43 -0.98 -7.53
CA HIS A 77 -20.41 -1.89 -6.98
C HIS A 77 -20.37 -3.26 -7.67
N TRP A 78 -21.51 -3.75 -8.17
CA TRP A 78 -21.56 -5.03 -8.89
C TRP A 78 -20.67 -5.06 -10.15
N ALA A 79 -20.43 -3.90 -10.79
CA ALA A 79 -19.56 -3.83 -11.97
C ALA A 79 -18.10 -4.14 -11.62
N TYR A 80 -17.60 -3.58 -10.53
CA TYR A 80 -16.28 -3.91 -10.01
C TYR A 80 -16.18 -5.38 -9.63
N LEU A 81 -17.19 -5.91 -8.93
CA LEU A 81 -17.22 -7.29 -8.48
C LEU A 81 -17.21 -8.27 -9.65
N LEU A 82 -17.93 -7.99 -10.75
CA LEU A 82 -17.94 -8.84 -11.94
C LEU A 82 -16.57 -8.93 -12.60
N ILE A 83 -15.86 -7.80 -12.75
CA ILE A 83 -14.49 -7.81 -13.30
C ILE A 83 -13.54 -8.57 -12.37
N SER A 84 -13.58 -8.24 -11.06
CA SER A 84 -12.73 -8.89 -10.06
C SER A 84 -12.95 -10.40 -10.04
N SER A 85 -14.21 -10.87 -10.03
CA SER A 85 -14.57 -12.28 -10.10
C SER A 85 -13.98 -12.94 -11.35
N LYS A 86 -14.14 -12.28 -12.51
CA LYS A 86 -13.60 -12.82 -13.78
C LYS A 86 -12.08 -12.93 -13.78
N LEU A 87 -11.37 -11.95 -13.20
CA LEU A 87 -9.92 -12.00 -13.06
C LEU A 87 -9.48 -13.15 -12.13
N ILE A 88 -10.18 -13.34 -11.00
CA ILE A 88 -9.91 -14.45 -10.07
C ILE A 88 -10.11 -15.81 -10.73
N GLU A 89 -11.19 -16.02 -11.51
CA GLU A 89 -11.40 -17.23 -12.28
C GLU A 89 -10.23 -17.57 -13.22
N LEU A 90 -9.56 -16.52 -13.72
CA LEU A 90 -8.40 -16.64 -14.61
C LEU A 90 -7.06 -16.71 -13.87
N GLY A 91 -7.06 -16.72 -12.53
CA GLY A 91 -5.86 -16.74 -11.71
C GLY A 91 -5.10 -15.41 -11.70
N ILE A 92 -5.74 -14.31 -12.05
CA ILE A 92 -5.14 -12.98 -12.14
C ILE A 92 -5.39 -12.23 -10.84
N LYS A 93 -4.31 -11.78 -10.18
CA LYS A 93 -4.39 -10.96 -8.97
C LYS A 93 -4.94 -9.58 -9.31
N ASN A 94 -5.83 -9.08 -8.48
CA ASN A 94 -6.41 -7.76 -8.71
C ASN A 94 -6.72 -7.02 -7.41
N PHE A 95 -6.95 -5.71 -7.55
CA PHE A 95 -7.37 -4.82 -6.48
C PHE A 95 -8.36 -3.80 -7.05
N ILE A 96 -9.46 -3.55 -6.36
CA ILE A 96 -10.43 -2.53 -6.73
C ILE A 96 -10.00 -1.24 -6.06
N GLY A 97 -9.54 -0.28 -6.85
CA GLY A 97 -9.05 1.00 -6.40
C GLY A 97 -7.89 1.53 -7.24
N SER A 98 -7.47 2.74 -6.92
CA SER A 98 -6.32 3.42 -7.51
C SER A 98 -4.99 2.82 -7.04
N LYS A 99 -3.93 3.20 -7.72
CA LYS A 99 -2.56 2.84 -7.33
C LYS A 99 -2.22 3.29 -5.91
N ASN A 100 -2.63 4.48 -5.52
CA ASN A 100 -2.36 5.01 -4.17
C ASN A 100 -3.13 4.23 -3.11
N GLU A 101 -4.38 3.87 -3.38
CA GLU A 101 -5.16 3.02 -2.47
C GLU A 101 -4.54 1.62 -2.35
N PHE A 102 -4.01 1.08 -3.45
CA PHE A 102 -3.31 -0.19 -3.43
C PHE A 102 -2.01 -0.14 -2.61
N TYR A 103 -1.24 0.94 -2.69
CA TYR A 103 -0.06 1.14 -1.84
C TYR A 103 -0.44 1.25 -0.36
N ASN A 104 -1.50 2.01 -0.06
CA ASN A 104 -2.03 2.12 1.30
C ASN A 104 -2.46 0.76 1.84
N TYR A 105 -3.14 -0.04 1.03
CA TYR A 105 -3.51 -1.40 1.39
C TYR A 105 -2.27 -2.26 1.72
N GLN A 106 -1.24 -2.21 0.90
CA GLN A 106 0.01 -2.96 1.16
C GLN A 106 0.67 -2.54 2.47
N ILE A 107 0.74 -1.23 2.74
CA ILE A 107 1.30 -0.70 4.00
C ILE A 107 0.51 -1.23 5.19
N MET A 108 -0.83 -1.18 5.12
CA MET A 108 -1.70 -1.68 6.18
C MET A 108 -1.49 -3.16 6.47
N GLU A 109 -1.43 -3.99 5.43
CA GLU A 109 -1.17 -5.43 5.59
C GLU A 109 0.21 -5.67 6.23
N ARG A 110 1.24 -4.94 5.80
CA ARG A 110 2.58 -5.06 6.39
C ARG A 110 2.63 -4.60 7.84
N ILE A 111 1.89 -3.55 8.21
CA ILE A 111 1.78 -3.12 9.61
C ILE A 111 1.12 -4.23 10.45
N LYS A 112 0.06 -4.87 9.95
CA LYS A 112 -0.59 -5.99 10.64
C LYS A 112 0.36 -7.15 10.88
N ASP A 113 1.22 -7.46 9.90
CA ASP A 113 2.16 -8.57 9.95
C ASP A 113 3.38 -8.33 10.84
N LEU A 114 3.61 -7.09 11.31
CA LEU A 114 4.70 -6.80 12.24
C LEU A 114 4.52 -7.58 13.54
N LYS A 115 5.55 -8.31 13.93
CA LYS A 115 5.57 -9.08 15.17
C LYS A 115 6.11 -8.22 16.31
N GLU A 116 5.30 -7.93 17.31
CA GLU A 116 5.62 -7.09 18.46
C GLU A 116 6.86 -7.57 19.20
N LYS A 117 7.06 -8.89 19.26
CA LYS A 117 8.26 -9.52 19.89
C LYS A 117 9.59 -9.05 19.31
N ASP A 118 9.60 -8.61 18.05
CA ASP A 118 10.82 -8.14 17.39
C ASP A 118 11.22 -6.73 17.84
N PHE A 119 10.33 -6.03 18.54
CA PHE A 119 10.46 -4.65 18.98
C PHE A 119 10.60 -4.49 20.51
N ILE A 120 10.40 -5.57 21.29
CA ILE A 120 10.44 -5.52 22.75
C ILE A 120 11.75 -4.88 23.24
N ASP A 121 11.61 -3.84 24.08
CA ASP A 121 12.68 -3.06 24.71
C ASP A 121 13.72 -2.47 23.76
N LYS A 122 13.36 -2.31 22.48
CA LYS A 122 14.22 -1.67 21.48
C LYS A 122 13.80 -0.24 21.19
N PRO A 123 14.75 0.66 20.92
CA PRO A 123 14.43 1.94 20.32
C PRO A 123 13.88 1.74 18.91
N LEU A 124 12.84 2.50 18.56
CA LEU A 124 12.21 2.53 17.24
C LEU A 124 12.40 3.89 16.59
N ILE A 125 12.83 3.91 15.34
CA ILE A 125 12.81 5.08 14.48
C ILE A 125 11.74 4.86 13.39
N ILE A 126 10.81 5.80 13.29
CA ILE A 126 9.84 5.85 12.20
C ILE A 126 10.33 6.91 11.23
N LYS A 127 10.64 6.52 9.99
CA LYS A 127 11.04 7.45 8.95
C LYS A 127 9.82 8.15 8.37
N GLY A 128 9.96 9.45 8.08
CA GLY A 128 8.95 10.20 7.34
C GLY A 128 8.89 9.69 5.89
N CYS A 129 7.68 9.46 5.39
CA CYS A 129 7.48 9.13 3.98
C CYS A 129 7.48 10.40 3.17
N SER A 130 8.39 10.52 2.23
CA SER A 130 8.44 11.70 1.35
C SER A 130 7.42 11.66 0.22
N ASP A 131 7.07 10.49 -0.34
CA ASP A 131 6.43 10.50 -1.67
C ASP A 131 5.23 9.55 -1.91
N ILE A 132 5.01 8.51 -1.11
CA ILE A 132 4.09 7.44 -1.54
C ILE A 132 2.75 7.44 -0.80
N SER A 133 2.69 7.94 0.41
CA SER A 133 1.41 8.10 1.11
C SER A 133 1.46 9.25 2.11
N ASN A 134 0.73 10.31 1.83
CA ASN A 134 0.48 11.42 2.79
C ASN A 134 -0.57 11.03 3.85
N ASN A 135 -0.74 9.74 4.14
CA ASN A 135 -1.79 9.29 5.04
C ASN A 135 -1.26 9.19 6.47
N ASN A 136 -1.48 10.24 7.24
CA ASN A 136 -1.07 10.33 8.64
C ASN A 136 -1.63 9.21 9.54
N TYR A 137 -2.70 8.52 9.12
CA TYR A 137 -3.30 7.45 9.93
C TYR A 137 -2.36 6.25 10.10
N PHE A 138 -1.38 6.02 9.22
CA PHE A 138 -0.39 4.96 9.41
C PHE A 138 0.44 5.17 10.68
N TYR A 139 0.74 6.44 11.00
CA TYR A 139 1.48 6.75 12.23
C TYR A 139 0.67 6.41 13.47
N SER A 140 -0.63 6.68 13.48
CA SER A 140 -1.51 6.29 14.59
C SER A 140 -1.51 4.78 14.80
N ILE A 141 -1.64 4.00 13.72
CA ILE A 141 -1.68 2.53 13.79
C ILE A 141 -0.34 1.96 14.28
N ILE A 142 0.79 2.49 13.80
CA ILE A 142 2.11 2.06 14.26
C ILE A 142 2.31 2.39 15.75
N ILE A 143 1.91 3.58 16.19
CA ILE A 143 1.99 3.97 17.60
C ILE A 143 1.14 3.04 18.45
N GLU A 144 -0.12 2.83 18.09
CA GLU A 144 -1.03 1.92 18.79
C GLU A 144 -0.45 0.52 18.91
N LYS A 145 0.09 -0.01 17.81
CA LYS A 145 0.61 -1.38 17.75
C LYS A 145 1.93 -1.56 18.52
N LEU A 146 2.87 -0.62 18.41
CA LEU A 146 4.25 -0.85 18.85
C LEU A 146 4.66 -0.08 20.12
N GLN A 147 4.00 1.03 20.45
CA GLN A 147 4.38 1.82 21.63
C GLN A 147 4.39 1.02 22.93
N PRO A 148 3.47 0.07 23.19
CA PRO A 148 3.50 -0.72 24.43
C PRO A 148 4.77 -1.58 24.59
N PHE A 149 5.41 -1.93 23.50
CA PHE A 149 6.52 -2.89 23.48
C PHE A 149 7.89 -2.22 23.37
N VAL A 150 7.99 -1.06 22.72
CA VAL A 150 9.27 -0.40 22.46
C VAL A 150 9.81 0.37 23.66
N LYS A 151 11.13 0.55 23.72
CA LYS A 151 11.79 1.39 24.72
C LYS A 151 11.58 2.89 24.47
N SER A 152 11.60 3.30 23.20
CA SER A 152 11.40 4.69 22.76
C SER A 152 10.99 4.75 21.30
N ILE A 153 10.34 5.83 20.90
CA ILE A 153 10.00 6.12 19.51
C ILE A 153 10.59 7.48 19.15
N MET A 154 11.20 7.53 17.98
CA MET A 154 11.74 8.74 17.36
C MET A 154 11.21 8.83 15.93
N PHE A 155 11.04 10.03 15.42
CA PHE A 155 10.57 10.29 14.06
C PHE A 155 11.63 11.04 13.25
N GLY A 156 11.91 10.58 12.05
CA GLY A 156 12.87 11.20 11.11
C GLY A 156 14.07 10.32 10.81
N GLU A 157 15.15 10.95 10.32
CA GLU A 157 16.40 10.26 10.06
C GLU A 157 17.22 10.11 11.34
N ALA A 158 18.01 9.05 11.44
CA ALA A 158 18.74 8.69 12.66
C ALA A 158 19.68 9.80 13.19
N CYS A 159 20.16 10.69 12.31
CA CYS A 159 21.03 11.82 12.67
C CYS A 159 20.27 13.06 13.17
N SER A 160 18.97 13.16 12.90
CA SER A 160 18.12 14.34 13.19
C SER A 160 16.73 13.97 13.70
N ALA A 161 16.58 12.76 14.26
CA ALA A 161 15.28 12.26 14.68
C ALA A 161 14.71 13.03 15.88
N VAL A 162 13.42 13.35 15.79
CA VAL A 162 12.67 14.02 16.85
C VAL A 162 12.15 12.96 17.83
N PRO A 163 12.38 13.09 19.15
CA PRO A 163 11.81 12.20 20.16
C PRO A 163 10.28 12.32 20.20
N VAL A 164 9.57 11.19 20.13
CA VAL A 164 8.09 11.11 20.19
C VAL A 164 7.65 10.46 21.51
N TYR A 165 8.32 9.38 21.90
CA TYR A 165 7.97 8.63 23.10
C TYR A 165 9.21 8.02 23.76
N LYS A 166 9.21 7.96 25.08
CA LYS A 166 10.19 7.24 25.88
C LYS A 166 9.50 6.59 27.06
N ARG A 167 9.67 5.27 27.20
CA ARG A 167 9.19 4.54 28.37
C ARG A 167 9.91 5.06 29.62
N LYS A 168 9.14 5.35 30.68
CA LYS A 168 9.67 5.73 32.01
C LYS A 168 10.28 4.54 32.72
#